data_80899b7332cd28d85e32b8d177fbf85c
#
_entry.id   80899b7332cd28d85e32b8d177fbf85c
#
_cell.length_a   1.000
_cell.length_b   1.000
_cell.length_c   1.000
_cell.angle_alpha   90.00
_cell.angle_beta   90.00
_cell.angle_gamma   90.00
#
_symmetry.space_group_name_H-M   'P 1'
#
loop_
_entity.id
_entity.type
_entity.pdbx_description
1 polymer ?
#
loop_
_entity_poly.entity_id
_entity_poly.type
_entity_poly.pdbx_seq_one_letter_code
_entity_poly.pdbx_strand_id
1 'polypeptide(L)'
;MQARDLMITDVQTVSPEDDVADVLKRFARVRFSGFPVIDDERYLLGIVSESDLVDLFEPEDETLWIPIGFPPFVDTLTYQIDVPWNDIDTGLDFVRESGRPISKVMTTDVVTVDPDADAETVLDLLSGDPDVNRVPVVDADGRLVGLIARQDVIRALRDRGLD
;
A
#
# COMPACT_ATOMS: atom_id res chain seq x y z
N MET A 1 -13.10 4.22 24.05
CA MET A 1 -12.43 4.82 22.89
C MET A 1 -12.91 4.10 21.65
N GLN A 2 -13.31 4.84 20.65
CA GLN A 2 -13.88 4.31 19.42
C GLN A 2 -12.92 4.57 18.22
N ALA A 3 -13.19 3.92 17.10
CA ALA A 3 -12.40 4.10 15.86
C ALA A 3 -12.30 5.57 15.44
N ARG A 4 -13.39 6.34 15.58
CA ARG A 4 -13.42 7.78 15.29
C ARG A 4 -12.45 8.61 16.13
N ASP A 5 -12.08 8.14 17.34
CA ASP A 5 -11.15 8.82 18.23
C ASP A 5 -9.68 8.54 17.83
N LEU A 6 -9.45 7.50 17.04
CA LEU A 6 -8.13 7.03 16.60
C LEU A 6 -7.80 7.43 15.18
N MET A 7 -8.84 7.58 14.32
CA MET A 7 -8.65 7.78 12.90
C MET A 7 -8.13 9.17 12.55
N ILE A 8 -7.36 9.23 11.48
CA ILE A 8 -7.12 10.47 10.76
C ILE A 8 -8.24 10.67 9.73
N THR A 9 -8.70 11.90 9.55
CA THR A 9 -9.79 12.24 8.62
C THR A 9 -9.31 12.88 7.33
N ASP A 10 -8.13 13.50 7.34
CA ASP A 10 -7.46 14.01 6.14
C ASP A 10 -6.68 12.88 5.45
N VAL A 11 -7.44 11.96 4.85
CA VAL A 11 -6.90 10.76 4.23
C VAL A 11 -6.51 11.05 2.79
N GLN A 12 -5.26 10.79 2.44
CA GLN A 12 -4.83 10.78 1.05
C GLN A 12 -5.34 9.52 0.36
N THR A 13 -6.02 9.70 -0.76
CA THR A 13 -6.66 8.65 -1.54
C THR A 13 -6.19 8.67 -2.98
N VAL A 14 -6.47 7.60 -3.70
CA VAL A 14 -6.28 7.49 -5.14
C VAL A 14 -7.58 7.06 -5.81
N SER A 15 -7.70 7.36 -7.10
CA SER A 15 -8.82 6.97 -7.94
C SER A 15 -8.55 5.60 -8.59
N PRO A 16 -9.56 4.77 -8.87
CA PRO A 16 -9.37 3.48 -9.54
C PRO A 16 -8.80 3.63 -10.96
N GLU A 17 -9.01 4.76 -11.62
CA GLU A 17 -8.49 5.07 -12.94
C GLU A 17 -7.09 5.70 -12.94
N ASP A 18 -6.55 6.04 -11.75
CA ASP A 18 -5.20 6.60 -11.65
C ASP A 18 -4.17 5.62 -12.22
N ASP A 19 -3.20 6.16 -12.93
CA ASP A 19 -2.11 5.37 -13.50
C ASP A 19 -1.16 4.88 -12.40
N VAL A 20 -0.78 3.61 -12.46
CA VAL A 20 0.14 2.98 -11.50
C VAL A 20 1.45 3.76 -11.39
N ALA A 21 1.98 4.29 -12.49
CA ALA A 21 3.21 5.09 -12.48
C ALA A 21 3.05 6.38 -11.68
N ASP A 22 1.92 7.05 -11.78
CA ASP A 22 1.67 8.29 -11.05
C ASP A 22 1.46 8.03 -9.55
N VAL A 23 0.83 6.93 -9.20
CA VAL A 23 0.67 6.50 -7.81
C VAL A 23 2.02 6.09 -7.21
N LEU A 24 2.86 5.39 -7.97
CA LEU A 24 4.22 5.04 -7.54
C LEU A 24 5.06 6.29 -7.24
N LYS A 25 4.94 7.35 -8.06
CA LYS A 25 5.59 8.64 -7.79
C LYS A 25 5.09 9.29 -6.49
N ARG A 26 3.80 9.12 -6.18
CA ARG A 26 3.24 9.59 -4.91
C ARG A 26 3.85 8.84 -3.73
N PHE A 27 4.00 7.51 -3.80
CA PHE A 27 4.70 6.74 -2.76
C PHE A 27 6.13 7.21 -2.53
N ALA A 28 6.85 7.54 -3.59
CA ALA A 28 8.23 8.03 -3.47
C ALA A 28 8.34 9.40 -2.76
N ARG A 29 7.28 10.21 -2.80
CA ARG A 29 7.26 11.56 -2.20
C ARG A 29 6.72 11.61 -0.78
N VAL A 30 5.87 10.65 -0.41
CA VAL A 30 5.19 10.61 0.89
C VAL A 30 5.60 9.36 1.63
N ARG A 31 5.74 9.47 2.95
CA ARG A 31 6.09 8.32 3.81
C ARG A 31 4.85 7.50 4.18
N PHE A 32 4.02 7.17 3.22
CA PHE A 32 2.86 6.32 3.42
C PHE A 32 3.09 4.98 2.73
N SER A 33 2.70 3.91 3.37
CA SER A 33 2.82 2.54 2.85
C SER A 33 1.57 2.06 2.12
N GLY A 34 0.53 2.89 1.98
CA GLY A 34 -0.69 2.53 1.27
C GLY A 34 -1.68 3.68 1.16
N PHE A 35 -2.48 3.66 0.10
CA PHE A 35 -3.57 4.59 -0.15
C PHE A 35 -4.88 3.85 -0.32
N PRO A 36 -5.96 4.29 0.37
CA PRO A 36 -7.30 3.85 0.01
C PRO A 36 -7.65 4.28 -1.42
N VAL A 37 -8.31 3.39 -2.14
CA VAL A 37 -8.84 3.64 -3.48
C VAL A 37 -10.33 3.89 -3.35
N ILE A 38 -10.78 5.07 -3.78
CA ILE A 38 -12.18 5.50 -3.70
C ILE A 38 -12.68 5.97 -5.05
N ASP A 39 -13.98 5.85 -5.25
CA ASP A 39 -14.67 6.48 -6.39
C ASP A 39 -15.00 7.96 -6.14
N ASP A 40 -15.67 8.60 -7.09
CA ASP A 40 -16.04 10.02 -7.01
C ASP A 40 -17.04 10.32 -5.89
N GLU A 41 -17.77 9.31 -5.41
CA GLU A 41 -18.74 9.42 -4.30
C GLU A 41 -18.12 9.00 -2.95
N ARG A 42 -16.81 8.75 -2.91
CA ARG A 42 -16.01 8.32 -1.75
C ARG A 42 -16.27 6.89 -1.28
N TYR A 43 -16.91 6.04 -2.07
CA TYR A 43 -17.01 4.63 -1.73
C TYR A 43 -15.63 3.97 -1.78
N LEU A 44 -15.30 3.20 -0.74
CA LEU A 44 -14.05 2.45 -0.68
C LEU A 44 -14.12 1.26 -1.64
N LEU A 45 -13.22 1.24 -2.62
CA LEU A 45 -13.11 0.19 -3.63
C LEU A 45 -11.99 -0.80 -3.31
N GLY A 46 -10.96 -0.36 -2.62
CA GLY A 46 -9.79 -1.16 -2.30
C GLY A 46 -8.71 -0.36 -1.60
N ILE A 47 -7.54 -0.99 -1.45
CA ILE A 47 -6.30 -0.35 -1.01
C ILE A 47 -5.20 -0.71 -2.00
N VAL A 48 -4.33 0.25 -2.28
CA VAL A 48 -3.06 0.02 -2.96
C VAL A 48 -1.92 0.28 -1.99
N SER A 49 -1.01 -0.67 -1.86
CA SER A 49 0.17 -0.61 -0.99
C SER A 49 1.47 -0.61 -1.81
N GLU A 50 2.59 -0.30 -1.16
CA GLU A 50 3.90 -0.42 -1.79
C GLU A 50 4.15 -1.83 -2.31
N SER A 51 3.75 -2.88 -1.56
CA SER A 51 3.90 -4.27 -1.98
C SER A 51 3.13 -4.58 -3.25
N ASP A 52 1.89 -4.09 -3.38
CA ASP A 52 1.09 -4.30 -4.61
C ASP A 52 1.80 -3.72 -5.85
N LEU A 53 2.57 -2.65 -5.68
CA LEU A 53 3.30 -2.02 -6.77
C LEU A 53 4.66 -2.67 -7.02
N VAL A 54 5.36 -3.09 -5.95
CA VAL A 54 6.65 -3.80 -6.08
C VAL A 54 6.47 -5.14 -6.76
N ASP A 55 5.39 -5.87 -6.43
CA ASP A 55 5.07 -7.17 -7.04
C ASP A 55 4.90 -7.09 -8.58
N LEU A 56 4.57 -5.90 -9.11
CA LEU A 56 4.51 -5.69 -10.56
C LEU A 56 5.90 -5.74 -11.23
N PHE A 57 6.96 -5.53 -10.45
CA PHE A 57 8.34 -5.53 -10.92
C PHE A 57 9.09 -6.80 -10.54
N GLU A 58 8.46 -7.70 -9.77
CA GLU A 58 9.02 -9.03 -9.58
C GLU A 58 8.92 -9.77 -10.91
N PRO A 59 10.06 -10.21 -11.48
CA PRO A 59 10.02 -11.02 -12.68
C PRO A 59 9.23 -12.29 -12.33
N GLU A 60 8.09 -12.52 -12.98
CA GLU A 60 7.47 -13.83 -12.99
C GLU A 60 8.54 -14.82 -13.44
N ASP A 61 9.07 -15.63 -12.55
CA ASP A 61 9.97 -16.79 -12.68
C ASP A 61 10.69 -17.02 -14.03
N GLU A 62 10.88 -16.00 -14.84
CA GLU A 62 11.81 -16.02 -15.95
C GLU A 62 13.17 -15.58 -15.41
N THR A 63 13.93 -16.58 -14.97
CA THR A 63 15.40 -16.44 -14.89
C THR A 63 15.84 -15.89 -16.24
N LEU A 64 16.10 -14.61 -16.30
CA LEU A 64 16.69 -14.01 -17.49
C LEU A 64 18.09 -14.60 -17.63
N TRP A 65 18.18 -15.72 -18.30
CA TRP A 65 19.45 -16.28 -18.75
C TRP A 65 19.99 -15.32 -19.80
N ILE A 66 20.75 -14.33 -19.35
CA ILE A 66 21.61 -13.59 -20.25
C ILE A 66 22.83 -14.51 -20.48
N PRO A 67 22.95 -15.14 -21.64
CA PRO A 67 24.15 -15.88 -21.96
C PRO A 67 25.24 -14.84 -22.25
N ILE A 68 25.89 -14.34 -21.21
CA ILE A 68 27.18 -13.67 -21.40
C ILE A 68 28.14 -14.79 -21.71
N GLY A 69 28.39 -14.98 -23.02
CA GLY A 69 29.27 -16.01 -23.51
C GLY A 69 30.71 -15.80 -23.06
N PHE A 70 31.06 -16.42 -21.93
CA PHE A 70 32.42 -16.79 -21.60
C PHE A 70 32.38 -18.19 -20.97
N PRO A 71 32.95 -19.20 -21.59
CA PRO A 71 33.19 -20.49 -20.98
C PRO A 71 34.47 -20.44 -20.12
N PRO A 72 34.65 -21.28 -19.10
CA PRO A 72 33.75 -22.29 -18.55
C PRO A 72 33.56 -22.23 -17.00
N PHE A 73 33.60 -21.11 -16.34
CA PHE A 73 33.52 -21.00 -14.86
C PHE A 73 32.68 -19.80 -14.46
N VAL A 74 31.37 -19.90 -14.58
CA VAL A 74 30.49 -18.94 -13.90
C VAL A 74 29.61 -19.72 -12.92
N ASP A 75 30.03 -19.69 -11.66
CA ASP A 75 29.11 -19.90 -10.55
C ASP A 75 27.93 -18.95 -10.71
N THR A 76 26.75 -19.46 -10.43
CA THR A 76 25.49 -18.71 -10.48
C THR A 76 25.59 -17.49 -9.57
N LEU A 77 25.96 -16.34 -10.13
CA LEU A 77 25.86 -15.06 -9.44
C LEU A 77 24.38 -14.66 -9.43
N THR A 78 23.74 -14.93 -8.32
CA THR A 78 22.47 -14.31 -7.99
C THR A 78 22.74 -12.84 -7.73
N TYR A 79 22.59 -12.00 -8.76
CA TYR A 79 22.57 -10.57 -8.55
C TYR A 79 21.25 -10.21 -7.85
N GLN A 80 21.31 -9.94 -6.56
CA GLN A 80 20.36 -9.03 -5.95
C GLN A 80 20.63 -7.66 -6.58
N ILE A 81 19.78 -7.27 -7.52
CA ILE A 81 19.80 -5.90 -8.02
C ILE A 81 19.16 -5.06 -6.92
N ASP A 82 19.99 -4.50 -6.04
CA ASP A 82 19.63 -3.34 -5.27
C ASP A 82 19.46 -2.21 -6.29
N VAL A 83 18.23 -2.02 -6.78
CA VAL A 83 17.93 -0.88 -7.64
C VAL A 83 17.89 0.33 -6.72
N PRO A 84 18.88 1.24 -6.82
CA PRO A 84 18.82 2.48 -6.06
C PRO A 84 17.56 3.21 -6.48
N TRP A 85 16.80 3.72 -5.53
CA TRP A 85 15.58 4.48 -5.77
C TRP A 85 15.76 5.68 -6.73
N ASN A 86 17.00 6.04 -7.04
CA ASN A 86 17.36 7.07 -8.03
C ASN A 86 17.18 6.61 -9.50
N ASP A 87 17.06 5.31 -9.76
CA ASP A 87 16.87 4.75 -11.12
C ASP A 87 15.39 4.40 -11.39
N ILE A 88 14.47 4.90 -10.57
CA ILE A 88 13.02 4.72 -10.72
C ILE A 88 12.49 5.22 -12.07
N ASP A 89 13.19 6.18 -12.72
CA ASP A 89 12.76 6.71 -14.01
C ASP A 89 12.59 5.60 -15.07
N THR A 90 13.48 4.62 -15.11
CA THR A 90 13.41 3.52 -16.07
C THR A 90 12.25 2.56 -15.78
N GLY A 91 12.00 2.26 -14.49
CA GLY A 91 10.87 1.44 -14.07
C GLY A 91 9.52 2.14 -14.25
N LEU A 92 9.49 3.47 -14.00
CA LEU A 92 8.29 4.29 -14.19
C LEU A 92 7.90 4.40 -15.66
N ASP A 93 8.88 4.51 -16.56
CA ASP A 93 8.62 4.56 -18.01
C ASP A 93 8.01 3.24 -18.49
N PHE A 94 8.48 2.11 -17.98
CA PHE A 94 7.91 0.80 -18.30
C PHE A 94 6.45 0.69 -17.82
N VAL A 95 6.16 1.09 -16.58
CA VAL A 95 4.79 1.06 -16.02
C VAL A 95 3.88 2.05 -16.74
N ARG A 96 4.39 3.24 -17.09
CA ARG A 96 3.63 4.25 -17.83
C ARG A 96 3.26 3.77 -19.24
N GLU A 97 4.15 3.09 -19.93
CA GLU A 97 3.87 2.47 -21.22
C GLU A 97 2.84 1.34 -21.10
N SER A 98 2.81 0.64 -19.96
CA SER A 98 1.83 -0.42 -19.71
C SER A 98 0.40 0.11 -19.52
N GLY A 99 0.23 1.39 -19.15
CA GLY A 99 -1.08 2.05 -19.01
C GLY A 99 -2.01 1.38 -17.99
N ARG A 100 -1.46 0.76 -16.93
CA ARG A 100 -2.27 0.02 -15.96
C ARG A 100 -2.97 0.95 -14.99
N PRO A 101 -4.31 0.89 -14.88
CA PRO A 101 -5.05 1.61 -13.85
C PRO A 101 -4.89 0.90 -12.49
N ILE A 102 -4.96 1.67 -11.41
CA ILE A 102 -4.90 1.17 -10.03
C ILE A 102 -5.94 0.09 -9.75
N SER A 103 -7.11 0.16 -10.36
CA SER A 103 -8.17 -0.86 -10.22
C SER A 103 -7.73 -2.28 -10.58
N LYS A 104 -6.66 -2.44 -11.38
CA LYS A 104 -6.13 -3.73 -11.80
C LYS A 104 -5.10 -4.31 -10.84
N VAL A 105 -4.56 -3.50 -9.93
CA VAL A 105 -3.47 -3.89 -9.02
C VAL A 105 -3.84 -3.76 -7.55
N MET A 106 -4.88 -2.98 -7.22
CA MET A 106 -5.33 -2.80 -5.84
C MET A 106 -5.84 -4.10 -5.21
N THR A 107 -5.70 -4.19 -3.91
CA THR A 107 -6.34 -5.22 -3.08
C THR A 107 -7.79 -4.82 -2.81
N THR A 108 -8.76 -5.68 -3.16
CA THR A 108 -10.19 -5.41 -2.99
C THR A 108 -10.81 -6.04 -1.74
N ASP A 109 -10.18 -7.09 -1.20
CA ASP A 109 -10.60 -7.71 0.06
C ASP A 109 -10.00 -6.95 1.24
N VAL A 110 -10.62 -5.83 1.57
CA VAL A 110 -10.13 -4.89 2.59
C VAL A 110 -10.97 -5.02 3.86
N VAL A 111 -10.28 -5.28 4.98
CA VAL A 111 -10.90 -5.23 6.30
C VAL A 111 -11.14 -3.78 6.69
N THR A 112 -12.39 -3.45 7.02
CA THR A 112 -12.82 -2.10 7.42
C THR A 112 -13.49 -2.12 8.77
N VAL A 113 -13.60 -0.96 9.41
CA VAL A 113 -14.36 -0.78 10.65
C VAL A 113 -15.33 0.38 10.54
N ASP A 114 -16.38 0.32 11.34
CA ASP A 114 -17.32 1.42 11.54
C ASP A 114 -16.69 2.49 12.46
N PRO A 115 -17.04 3.79 12.31
CA PRO A 115 -16.56 4.86 13.20
C PRO A 115 -16.85 4.62 14.69
N ASP A 116 -17.90 3.87 14.99
CA ASP A 116 -18.32 3.53 16.36
C ASP A 116 -17.69 2.24 16.90
N ALA A 117 -16.90 1.52 16.08
CA ALA A 117 -16.21 0.31 16.53
C ALA A 117 -15.28 0.59 17.72
N ASP A 118 -15.23 -0.34 18.66
CA ASP A 118 -14.35 -0.21 19.83
C ASP A 118 -12.88 -0.26 19.44
N ALA A 119 -12.06 0.51 20.16
CA ALA A 119 -10.61 0.55 19.94
C ALA A 119 -9.96 -0.83 20.11
N GLU A 120 -10.49 -1.70 20.94
CA GLU A 120 -10.02 -3.09 21.09
C GLU A 120 -10.19 -3.87 19.81
N THR A 121 -11.34 -3.77 19.15
CA THR A 121 -11.56 -4.37 17.82
C THR A 121 -10.54 -3.89 16.78
N VAL A 122 -10.25 -2.59 16.76
CA VAL A 122 -9.24 -2.02 15.84
C VAL A 122 -7.84 -2.55 16.15
N LEU A 123 -7.50 -2.67 17.44
CA LEU A 123 -6.21 -3.22 17.88
C LEU A 123 -6.07 -4.69 17.49
N ASP A 124 -7.11 -5.48 17.66
CA ASP A 124 -7.11 -6.90 17.29
C ASP A 124 -6.89 -7.09 15.78
N LEU A 125 -7.53 -6.25 14.95
CA LEU A 125 -7.34 -6.28 13.50
C LEU A 125 -5.91 -5.91 13.11
N LEU A 126 -5.34 -4.87 13.72
CA LEU A 126 -3.98 -4.41 13.43
C LEU A 126 -2.88 -5.33 13.99
N SER A 127 -3.19 -6.14 15.02
CA SER A 127 -2.22 -7.04 15.65
C SER A 127 -2.34 -8.48 15.17
N GLY A 128 -3.53 -8.88 14.72
CA GLY A 128 -3.83 -10.26 14.33
C GLY A 128 -3.22 -10.68 13.00
N ASP A 129 -3.01 -9.75 12.09
CA ASP A 129 -2.43 -10.01 10.78
C ASP A 129 -1.24 -9.06 10.53
N PRO A 130 -0.03 -9.60 10.33
CA PRO A 130 1.17 -8.78 10.04
C PRO A 130 1.03 -7.92 8.78
N ASP A 131 0.23 -8.37 7.81
CA ASP A 131 0.02 -7.68 6.55
C ASP A 131 -0.97 -6.51 6.67
N VAL A 132 -1.80 -6.52 7.73
CA VAL A 132 -2.73 -5.44 8.03
C VAL A 132 -2.02 -4.34 8.82
N ASN A 133 -1.54 -3.33 8.12
CA ASN A 133 -0.88 -2.16 8.74
C ASN A 133 -1.81 -0.97 8.90
N ARG A 134 -2.97 -0.99 8.24
CA ARG A 134 -3.96 0.09 8.20
C ARG A 134 -5.35 -0.48 8.09
N VAL A 135 -6.29 0.20 8.74
CA VAL A 135 -7.71 -0.15 8.69
C VAL A 135 -8.49 1.08 8.25
N PRO A 136 -9.12 1.05 7.07
CA PRO A 136 -10.04 2.09 6.67
C PRO A 136 -11.27 2.11 7.56
N VAL A 137 -11.73 3.32 7.88
CA VAL A 137 -12.99 3.56 8.58
C VAL A 137 -14.02 4.00 7.56
N VAL A 138 -15.11 3.25 7.48
CA VAL A 138 -16.21 3.52 6.54
C VAL A 138 -17.51 3.75 7.28
N ASP A 139 -18.35 4.63 6.75
CA ASP A 139 -19.68 4.87 7.30
C ASP A 139 -20.65 3.73 6.92
N ALA A 140 -21.90 3.85 7.38
CA ALA A 140 -22.95 2.86 7.11
C ALA A 140 -23.25 2.66 5.62
N ASP A 141 -22.92 3.64 4.77
CA ASP A 141 -23.09 3.56 3.32
C ASP A 141 -21.86 2.97 2.61
N GLY A 142 -20.75 2.74 3.32
CA GLY A 142 -19.49 2.23 2.77
C GLY A 142 -18.55 3.32 2.25
N ARG A 143 -18.79 4.58 2.61
CA ARG A 143 -17.92 5.71 2.25
C ARG A 143 -16.75 5.82 3.22
N LEU A 144 -15.58 6.13 2.69
CA LEU A 144 -14.40 6.36 3.50
C LEU A 144 -14.54 7.65 4.31
N VAL A 145 -14.45 7.53 5.64
CA VAL A 145 -14.51 8.65 6.59
C VAL A 145 -13.20 8.85 7.37
N GLY A 146 -12.33 7.85 7.37
CA GLY A 146 -11.05 7.94 8.04
C GLY A 146 -10.15 6.74 7.76
N LEU A 147 -8.95 6.80 8.31
CA LEU A 147 -7.96 5.73 8.24
C LEU A 147 -7.25 5.61 9.58
N ILE A 148 -7.01 4.39 10.03
CA ILE A 148 -6.26 4.11 11.26
C ILE A 148 -5.04 3.27 10.89
N ALA A 149 -3.84 3.79 11.19
CA ALA A 149 -2.60 3.03 11.10
C ALA A 149 -2.13 2.59 12.50
N ARG A 150 -1.27 1.58 12.58
CA ARG A 150 -0.68 1.12 13.86
C ARG A 150 -0.06 2.25 14.66
N GLN A 151 0.65 3.15 14.00
CA GLN A 151 1.29 4.30 14.65
C GLN A 151 0.29 5.30 15.25
N ASP A 152 -0.92 5.41 14.67
CA ASP A 152 -1.95 6.31 15.16
C ASP A 152 -2.51 5.80 16.50
N VAL A 153 -2.67 4.49 16.63
CA VAL A 153 -3.07 3.83 17.88
C VAL A 153 -2.01 4.05 18.96
N ILE A 154 -0.73 3.82 18.64
CA ILE A 154 0.38 4.04 19.57
C ILE A 154 0.41 5.50 20.04
N ARG A 155 0.22 6.45 19.11
CA ARG A 155 0.16 7.87 19.43
C ARG A 155 -0.99 8.20 20.36
N ALA A 156 -2.20 7.71 20.06
CA ALA A 156 -3.39 7.95 20.87
C ALA A 156 -3.27 7.37 22.29
N LEU A 157 -2.65 6.20 22.43
CA LEU A 157 -2.39 5.58 23.73
C LEU A 157 -1.37 6.40 24.54
N ARG A 158 -0.29 6.85 23.92
CA ARG A 158 0.71 7.71 24.55
C ARG A 158 0.13 9.04 25.02
N ASP A 159 -0.67 9.70 24.18
CA ASP A 159 -1.22 11.03 24.46
C ASP A 159 -2.29 10.99 25.59
N ARG A 160 -2.81 9.81 25.92
CA ARG A 160 -3.75 9.58 27.04
C ARG A 160 -3.07 9.10 28.32
N GLY A 161 -1.74 9.06 28.37
CA GLY A 161 -0.97 8.79 29.59
C GLY A 161 -1.02 7.33 30.02
N LEU A 162 -0.55 6.44 29.18
CA LEU A 162 0.00 5.18 29.63
C LEU A 162 1.39 5.46 30.20
N ASP A 163 1.43 6.04 31.39
CA ASP A 163 2.59 6.05 32.27
C ASP A 163 2.68 4.71 33.01
#